data_7fc0770b828d8f7584ca616e34ed565e
#
_entry.id   7fc0770b828d8f7584ca616e34ed565e
#
_cell.length_a   1.000
_cell.length_b   1.000
_cell.length_c   1.000
_cell.angle_alpha   90.00
_cell.angle_beta   90.00
_cell.angle_gamma   90.00
#
_symmetry.space_group_name_H-M   'P 1'
#
loop_
_entity.id
_entity.type
_entity.pdbx_description
1 polymer ?
#
loop_
_entity_poly.entity_id
_entity_poly.type
_entity_poly.pdbx_seq_one_letter_code
_entity_poly.pdbx_strand_id
1 'polypeptide(L)'
;MFDPLKASQSIAASGLDVQSHRMRVIAENMANSQSTGTEPGSEPYARKTVVFSNVFDEMVGANLVNVDQIGTDPTPFRVERDPGHPAADENGHVKYPNVNILVEMGDMREANRSYEANLQMMKQARSMVMMTVDLLRSS
;
A
#
# COMPACT_ATOMS: atom_id res chain seq x y z
N MET A 1 5.68 -18.16 -27.25
CA MET A 1 6.22 -16.84 -27.67
C MET A 1 5.73 -15.82 -26.67
N PHE A 2 6.64 -15.07 -26.08
CA PHE A 2 6.27 -14.01 -25.15
C PHE A 2 5.73 -12.79 -25.94
N ASP A 3 4.58 -12.28 -25.51
CA ASP A 3 3.98 -11.09 -26.08
C ASP A 3 4.35 -9.87 -25.20
N PRO A 4 5.21 -8.96 -25.70
CA PRO A 4 5.68 -7.81 -24.92
C PRO A 4 4.55 -6.88 -24.47
N LEU A 5 3.47 -6.76 -25.27
CA LEU A 5 2.33 -5.91 -24.95
C LEU A 5 1.50 -6.53 -23.81
N LYS A 6 1.30 -7.85 -23.85
CA LYS A 6 0.64 -8.59 -22.79
C LYS A 6 1.46 -8.53 -21.49
N ALA A 7 2.78 -8.70 -21.60
CA ALA A 7 3.68 -8.55 -20.45
C ALA A 7 3.58 -7.16 -19.83
N SER A 8 3.60 -6.08 -20.64
CA SER A 8 3.44 -4.71 -20.15
C SER A 8 2.11 -4.48 -19.43
N GLN A 9 1.01 -5.05 -19.94
CA GLN A 9 -0.28 -4.98 -19.27
C GLN A 9 -0.27 -5.71 -17.93
N SER A 10 0.31 -6.91 -17.86
CA SER A 10 0.39 -7.69 -16.63
C SER A 10 1.28 -7.03 -15.57
N ILE A 11 2.40 -6.43 -15.97
CA ILE A 11 3.27 -5.65 -15.08
C ILE A 11 2.52 -4.44 -14.53
N ALA A 12 1.84 -3.67 -15.39
CA ALA A 12 1.06 -2.51 -14.94
C ALA A 12 -0.10 -2.92 -14.03
N ALA A 13 -0.79 -4.04 -14.32
CA ALA A 13 -1.86 -4.56 -13.48
C ALA A 13 -1.35 -4.98 -12.10
N SER A 14 -0.21 -5.67 -12.01
CA SER A 14 0.40 -6.01 -10.72
C SER A 14 0.81 -4.77 -9.95
N GLY A 15 1.32 -3.73 -10.62
CA GLY A 15 1.62 -2.44 -10.01
C GLY A 15 0.38 -1.73 -9.45
N LEU A 16 -0.75 -1.77 -10.17
CA LEU A 16 -2.02 -1.23 -9.67
C LEU A 16 -2.50 -1.97 -8.42
N ASP A 17 -2.41 -3.28 -8.40
CA ASP A 17 -2.84 -4.10 -7.27
C ASP A 17 -2.03 -3.79 -6.01
N VAL A 18 -0.70 -3.78 -6.09
CA VAL A 18 0.15 -3.49 -4.93
C VAL A 18 -0.02 -2.05 -4.42
N GLN A 19 -0.21 -1.07 -5.30
CA GLN A 19 -0.46 0.31 -4.87
C GLN A 19 -1.85 0.45 -4.23
N SER A 20 -2.85 -0.29 -4.68
CA SER A 20 -4.17 -0.36 -4.04
C SER A 20 -4.06 -0.91 -2.61
N HIS A 21 -3.31 -1.99 -2.41
CA HIS A 21 -3.03 -2.56 -1.09
C HIS A 21 -2.28 -1.56 -0.20
N ARG A 22 -1.26 -0.89 -0.73
CA ARG A 22 -0.51 0.15 -0.02
C ARG A 22 -1.43 1.29 0.45
N MET A 23 -2.26 1.82 -0.44
CA MET A 23 -3.22 2.89 -0.10
C MET A 23 -4.20 2.47 0.99
N ARG A 24 -4.69 1.22 0.94
CA ARG A 24 -5.57 0.68 1.99
C ARG A 24 -4.88 0.64 3.35
N VAL A 25 -3.65 0.16 3.42
CA VAL A 25 -2.86 0.10 4.67
C VAL A 25 -2.58 1.51 5.20
N ILE A 26 -2.22 2.45 4.34
CA ILE A 26 -2.02 3.85 4.73
C ILE A 26 -3.32 4.46 5.27
N ALA A 27 -4.45 4.25 4.61
CA ALA A 27 -5.75 4.73 5.07
C ALA A 27 -6.14 4.13 6.43
N GLU A 28 -5.84 2.85 6.65
CA GLU A 28 -6.04 2.18 7.94
C GLU A 28 -5.17 2.79 9.05
N ASN A 29 -3.88 3.05 8.76
CA ASN A 29 -2.99 3.73 9.68
C ASN A 29 -3.50 5.13 10.05
N MET A 30 -3.94 5.90 9.05
CA MET A 30 -4.50 7.25 9.28
C MET A 30 -5.76 7.19 10.12
N ALA A 31 -6.69 6.28 9.81
CA ALA A 31 -7.94 6.12 10.56
C ALA A 31 -7.70 5.73 12.02
N ASN A 32 -6.64 4.95 12.29
CA ASN A 32 -6.29 4.46 13.62
C ASN A 32 -5.17 5.27 14.30
N SER A 33 -4.83 6.44 13.79
CA SER A 33 -3.73 7.27 14.31
C SER A 33 -3.92 7.72 15.79
N GLN A 34 -5.15 7.67 16.29
CA GLN A 34 -5.51 7.99 17.68
C GLN A 34 -6.13 6.81 18.44
N SER A 35 -6.12 5.62 17.84
CA SER A 35 -6.73 4.41 18.43
C SER A 35 -5.86 3.84 19.55
N THR A 36 -6.17 4.24 20.77
CA THR A 36 -5.53 3.74 22.00
C THR A 36 -6.12 2.39 22.40
N GLY A 37 -5.49 1.72 23.38
CA GLY A 37 -6.07 0.56 24.03
C GLY A 37 -7.37 0.88 24.76
N THR A 38 -8.13 -0.15 25.09
CA THR A 38 -9.43 -0.03 25.78
C THR A 38 -9.33 -0.30 27.29
N GLU A 39 -8.23 -0.87 27.74
CA GLU A 39 -7.98 -1.24 29.14
C GLU A 39 -6.74 -0.49 29.68
N PRO A 40 -6.66 -0.26 30.99
CA PRO A 40 -5.50 0.38 31.61
C PRO A 40 -4.18 -0.30 31.25
N GLY A 41 -3.23 0.46 30.69
CA GLY A 41 -1.92 -0.05 30.31
C GLY A 41 -1.88 -0.90 29.03
N SER A 42 -3.01 -1.10 28.34
CA SER A 42 -3.05 -1.86 27.09
C SER A 42 -2.35 -1.15 25.94
N GLU A 43 -1.90 -1.93 24.95
CA GLU A 43 -1.22 -1.40 23.80
C GLU A 43 -2.20 -0.75 22.79
N PRO A 44 -1.79 0.35 22.14
CA PRO A 44 -2.58 1.00 21.10
C PRO A 44 -2.46 0.25 19.77
N TYR A 45 -3.13 0.79 18.74
CA TYR A 45 -2.93 0.38 17.36
C TYR A 45 -1.45 0.52 16.97
N ALA A 46 -0.86 -0.51 16.40
CA ALA A 46 0.48 -0.47 15.84
C ALA A 46 0.43 -0.14 14.35
N ARG A 47 1.25 0.80 13.90
CA ARG A 47 1.37 1.17 12.49
C ARG A 47 1.65 -0.05 11.63
N LYS A 48 0.86 -0.28 10.58
CA LYS A 48 1.09 -1.34 9.60
C LYS A 48 2.04 -0.90 8.50
N THR A 49 2.84 -1.83 8.02
CA THR A 49 3.79 -1.65 6.92
C THR A 49 3.50 -2.67 5.83
N VAL A 50 3.83 -2.32 4.58
CA VAL A 50 3.69 -3.22 3.43
C VAL A 50 5.06 -3.44 2.82
N VAL A 51 5.41 -4.71 2.60
CA VAL A 51 6.63 -5.12 1.91
C VAL A 51 6.24 -5.69 0.55
N PHE A 52 6.89 -5.20 -0.49
CA PHE A 52 6.72 -5.68 -1.87
C PHE A 52 7.86 -6.62 -2.25
N SER A 53 7.53 -7.59 -3.09
CA SER A 53 8.51 -8.48 -3.72
C SER A 53 8.28 -8.57 -5.21
N ASN A 54 9.33 -8.95 -5.94
CA ASN A 54 9.24 -9.26 -7.36
C ASN A 54 9.19 -10.79 -7.52
N VAL A 55 8.20 -11.27 -8.23
CA VAL A 55 8.03 -12.70 -8.55
C VAL A 55 8.04 -12.86 -10.05
N PHE A 56 8.91 -13.74 -10.56
CA PHE A 56 8.94 -14.06 -11.99
C PHE A 56 7.75 -14.94 -12.33
N ASP A 57 6.94 -14.47 -13.27
CA ASP A 57 5.81 -15.21 -13.82
C ASP A 57 6.20 -15.86 -15.16
N GLU A 58 6.25 -17.19 -15.20
CA GLU A 58 6.67 -17.95 -16.39
C GLU A 58 5.68 -17.80 -17.56
N MET A 59 4.39 -17.61 -17.27
CA MET A 59 3.37 -17.45 -18.32
C MET A 59 3.44 -16.08 -18.98
N VAL A 60 3.83 -15.07 -18.22
CA VAL A 60 4.00 -13.69 -18.70
C VAL A 60 5.42 -13.46 -19.24
N GLY A 61 6.40 -14.22 -18.73
CA GLY A 61 7.81 -14.07 -19.04
C GLY A 61 8.42 -12.79 -18.47
N ALA A 62 7.89 -12.29 -17.37
CA ALA A 62 8.31 -11.04 -16.73
C ALA A 62 8.20 -11.13 -15.21
N ASN A 63 8.93 -10.23 -14.52
CA ASN A 63 8.78 -10.04 -13.09
C ASN A 63 7.52 -9.21 -12.81
N LEU A 64 6.64 -9.75 -11.99
CA LEU A 64 5.46 -9.07 -11.46
C LEU A 64 5.73 -8.63 -10.01
N VAL A 65 5.12 -7.53 -9.62
CA VAL A 65 5.21 -7.03 -8.23
C VAL A 65 4.05 -7.61 -7.43
N ASN A 66 4.36 -8.14 -6.24
CA ASN A 66 3.36 -8.67 -5.31
C ASN A 66 3.55 -8.09 -3.91
N VAL A 67 2.46 -8.10 -3.14
CA VAL A 67 2.55 -7.86 -1.69
C VAL A 67 3.09 -9.14 -1.06
N ASP A 68 4.29 -9.04 -0.51
CA ASP A 68 4.96 -10.16 0.17
C ASP A 68 4.43 -10.31 1.60
N GLN A 69 4.42 -9.21 2.34
CA GLN A 69 4.05 -9.21 3.75
C GLN A 69 3.42 -7.88 4.15
N ILE A 70 2.41 -7.98 5.02
CA ILE A 70 1.92 -6.86 5.82
C ILE A 70 2.43 -7.09 7.24
N GLY A 71 3.30 -6.21 7.71
CA GLY A 71 3.91 -6.26 9.03
C GLY A 71 3.47 -5.11 9.91
N THR A 72 4.12 -4.98 11.06
CA THR A 72 3.95 -3.86 11.97
C THR A 72 5.28 -3.12 12.13
N ASP A 73 5.19 -1.81 12.25
CA ASP A 73 6.35 -0.93 12.50
C ASP A 73 6.84 -1.15 13.94
N PRO A 74 8.11 -1.50 14.16
CA PRO A 74 8.67 -1.73 15.50
C PRO A 74 8.99 -0.43 16.25
N THR A 75 8.76 0.73 15.67
CA THR A 75 9.02 2.02 16.31
C THR A 75 8.23 2.14 17.62
N PRO A 76 8.81 2.68 18.70
CA PRO A 76 8.12 2.86 19.98
C PRO A 76 6.86 3.69 19.87
N PHE A 77 5.84 3.35 20.67
CA PHE A 77 4.61 4.13 20.79
C PHE A 77 4.89 5.48 21.45
N ARG A 78 4.11 6.48 21.06
CA ARG A 78 4.08 7.78 21.72
C ARG A 78 3.40 7.64 23.07
N VAL A 79 4.02 8.13 24.13
CA VAL A 79 3.47 8.10 25.48
C VAL A 79 3.13 9.51 25.93
N GLU A 80 1.90 9.73 26.38
CA GLU A 80 1.41 10.99 26.89
C GLU A 80 0.80 10.81 28.28
N ARG A 81 0.88 11.84 29.12
CA ARG A 81 0.27 11.81 30.44
C ARG A 81 -1.17 12.28 30.37
N ASP A 82 -2.10 11.38 30.56
CA ASP A 82 -3.53 11.63 30.65
C ASP A 82 -4.18 10.69 31.67
N PRO A 83 -4.14 11.04 32.97
CA PRO A 83 -4.66 10.16 34.03
C PRO A 83 -6.17 9.89 33.95
N GLY A 84 -6.92 10.73 33.22
CA GLY A 84 -8.36 10.57 33.01
C GLY A 84 -8.75 9.63 31.89
N HIS A 85 -7.80 9.17 31.11
CA HIS A 85 -8.04 8.32 29.96
C HIS A 85 -8.28 6.86 30.38
N PRO A 86 -9.25 6.13 29.75
CA PRO A 86 -9.54 4.73 30.07
C PRO A 86 -8.35 3.77 29.93
N ALA A 87 -7.41 4.07 29.03
CA ALA A 87 -6.20 3.28 28.78
C ALA A 87 -4.99 3.75 29.62
N ALA A 88 -5.16 4.70 30.54
CA ALA A 88 -4.07 5.16 31.40
C ALA A 88 -3.56 4.03 32.30
N ASP A 89 -2.23 3.91 32.41
CA ASP A 89 -1.58 3.00 33.34
C ASP A 89 -1.66 3.53 34.80
N GLU A 90 -1.09 2.80 35.76
CA GLU A 90 -1.05 3.17 37.17
C GLU A 90 -0.34 4.51 37.42
N ASN A 91 0.51 4.97 36.51
CA ASN A 91 1.23 6.24 36.57
C ASN A 91 0.52 7.35 35.80
N GLY A 92 -0.64 7.08 35.20
CA GLY A 92 -1.41 8.01 34.40
C GLY A 92 -0.86 8.25 32.99
N HIS A 93 -0.09 7.34 32.45
CA HIS A 93 0.44 7.39 31.08
C HIS A 93 -0.41 6.58 30.12
N VAL A 94 -0.64 7.15 28.94
CA VAL A 94 -1.36 6.50 27.81
C VAL A 94 -0.41 6.31 26.65
N LYS A 95 -0.42 5.12 26.07
CA LYS A 95 0.30 4.84 24.83
C LYS A 95 -0.59 5.17 23.62
N TYR A 96 -0.08 5.96 22.70
CA TYR A 96 -0.70 6.29 21.43
C TYR A 96 -0.01 5.57 20.29
N PRO A 97 -0.71 5.36 19.16
CA PRO A 97 -0.12 4.72 17.98
C PRO A 97 1.14 5.42 17.49
N ASN A 98 2.07 4.62 16.95
CA ASN A 98 3.30 5.10 16.31
C ASN A 98 3.04 5.57 14.86
N VAL A 99 1.92 6.21 14.62
CA VAL A 99 1.50 6.74 13.31
C VAL A 99 1.74 8.24 13.26
N ASN A 100 2.45 8.69 12.23
CA ASN A 100 2.58 10.11 11.93
C ASN A 100 1.70 10.45 10.71
N ILE A 101 0.61 11.18 10.94
CA ILE A 101 -0.37 11.52 9.90
C ILE A 101 0.27 12.23 8.71
N LEU A 102 1.24 13.13 8.93
CA LEU A 102 1.91 13.86 7.85
C LEU A 102 2.72 12.92 6.94
N VAL A 103 3.38 11.95 7.53
CA VAL A 103 4.11 10.90 6.79
C VAL A 103 3.14 10.04 6.00
N GLU A 104 2.05 9.56 6.63
CA GLU A 104 1.03 8.77 5.96
C GLU A 104 0.36 9.55 4.80
N MET A 105 0.11 10.84 4.96
CA MET A 105 -0.41 11.69 3.88
C MET A 105 0.57 11.82 2.72
N GLY A 106 1.87 11.93 3.01
CA GLY A 106 2.93 11.93 2.00
C GLY A 106 2.97 10.60 1.24
N ASP A 107 2.94 9.49 1.97
CA ASP A 107 2.91 8.14 1.41
C ASP A 107 1.65 7.89 0.57
N MET A 108 0.50 8.40 1.01
CA MET A 108 -0.75 8.32 0.24
C MET A 108 -0.65 9.04 -1.11
N ARG A 109 -0.05 10.25 -1.12
CA ARG A 109 0.16 11.00 -2.37
C ARG A 109 1.09 10.26 -3.32
N GLU A 110 2.16 9.69 -2.81
CA GLU A 110 3.11 8.88 -3.59
C GLU A 110 2.43 7.63 -4.15
N ALA A 111 1.68 6.90 -3.32
CA ALA A 111 0.94 5.71 -3.75
C ALA A 111 -0.11 6.04 -4.84
N ASN A 112 -0.86 7.12 -4.67
CA ASN A 112 -1.80 7.61 -5.69
C ASN A 112 -1.09 7.94 -7.00
N ARG A 113 0.04 8.64 -6.95
CA ARG A 113 0.82 9.00 -8.14
C ARG A 113 1.34 7.75 -8.86
N SER A 114 1.83 6.77 -8.11
CA SER A 114 2.27 5.49 -8.68
C SER A 114 1.11 4.69 -9.28
N TYR A 115 -0.04 4.70 -8.62
CA TYR A 115 -1.27 4.08 -9.14
C TYR A 115 -1.71 4.71 -10.46
N GLU A 116 -1.76 6.03 -10.54
CA GLU A 116 -2.10 6.76 -11.76
C GLU A 116 -1.11 6.48 -12.89
N ALA A 117 0.20 6.43 -12.59
CA ALA A 117 1.23 6.10 -13.57
C ALA A 117 1.03 4.68 -14.14
N ASN A 118 0.78 3.68 -13.30
CA ASN A 118 0.48 2.32 -13.73
C ASN A 118 -0.82 2.24 -14.56
N LEU A 119 -1.82 3.02 -14.20
CA LEU A 119 -3.08 3.10 -14.95
C LEU A 119 -2.85 3.67 -16.35
N GLN A 120 -2.02 4.72 -16.49
CA GLN A 120 -1.65 5.28 -17.79
C GLN A 120 -0.86 4.28 -18.63
N MET A 121 0.08 3.55 -18.02
CA MET A 121 0.84 2.51 -18.71
C MET A 121 -0.08 1.38 -19.24
N MET A 122 -1.06 0.95 -18.44
CA MET A 122 -2.04 -0.04 -18.86
C MET A 122 -2.90 0.45 -20.04
N LYS A 123 -3.37 1.70 -20.00
CA LYS A 123 -4.14 2.31 -21.09
C LYS A 123 -3.30 2.41 -22.37
N GLN A 124 -2.03 2.78 -22.24
CA GLN A 124 -1.10 2.89 -23.37
C GLN A 124 -0.86 1.50 -24.01
N ALA A 125 -0.56 0.48 -23.20
CA ALA A 125 -0.38 -0.88 -23.69
C ALA A 125 -1.63 -1.42 -24.40
N ARG A 126 -2.82 -1.15 -23.83
CA ARG A 126 -4.09 -1.52 -24.45
C ARG A 126 -4.31 -0.81 -25.79
N SER A 127 -3.98 0.49 -25.89
CA SER A 127 -4.07 1.25 -27.13
C SER A 127 -3.16 0.67 -28.22
N MET A 128 -1.94 0.28 -27.85
CA MET A 128 -1.01 -0.37 -28.80
C MET A 128 -1.54 -1.71 -29.32
N VAL A 129 -2.14 -2.51 -28.45
CA VAL A 129 -2.80 -3.78 -28.88
C VAL A 129 -3.90 -3.50 -29.88
N MET A 130 -4.77 -2.50 -29.61
CA MET A 130 -5.86 -2.15 -30.50
C MET A 130 -5.36 -1.68 -31.87
N MET A 131 -4.33 -0.82 -31.89
CA MET A 131 -3.71 -0.37 -33.16
C MET A 131 -3.12 -1.54 -33.95
N THR A 132 -2.50 -2.51 -33.29
CA THR A 132 -1.95 -3.71 -33.95
C THR A 132 -3.07 -4.54 -34.56
N VAL A 133 -4.17 -4.74 -33.84
CA VAL A 133 -5.35 -5.46 -34.37
C VAL A 133 -5.95 -4.75 -35.58
N ASP A 134 -6.08 -3.42 -35.51
CA ASP A 134 -6.64 -2.63 -36.63
C ASP A 134 -5.75 -2.68 -37.87
N LEU A 135 -4.42 -2.66 -37.72
CA LEU A 135 -3.48 -2.84 -38.83
C LEU A 135 -3.62 -4.23 -39.48
N LEU A 136 -3.78 -5.28 -38.66
CA LEU A 136 -3.98 -6.65 -39.18
C LEU A 136 -5.34 -6.83 -39.89
N ARG A 137 -6.36 -6.04 -39.53
CA ARG A 137 -7.68 -6.08 -40.17
C ARG A 137 -7.73 -5.29 -41.48
N SER A 138 -6.85 -4.30 -41.64
CA SER A 138 -6.77 -3.43 -42.81
C SER A 138 -5.83 -3.95 -43.92
N SER A 139 -5.07 -5.00 -43.60
CA SER A 139 -4.19 -5.73 -44.54
C SER A 139 -4.87 -6.99 -45.10
#